data_0696d1633714f2ab770396dcc538b9a0
#
_entry.id   0696d1633714f2ab770396dcc538b9a0
#
_cell.length_a   1.000
_cell.length_b   1.000
_cell.length_c   1.000
_cell.angle_alpha   90.00
_cell.angle_beta   90.00
_cell.angle_gamma   90.00
#
_symmetry.space_group_name_H-M   'P 1'
#
loop_
_entity.id
_entity.type
_entity.pdbx_description
1 polymer ?
#
loop_
_entity_poly.entity_id
_entity_poly.type
_entity_poly.pdbx_seq_one_letter_code
_entity_poly.pdbx_strand_id
1 'polypeptide(L)'
;MKFFNNNIFYSIVSFLIIFLASFYLYLFNESAKLIKFSSSGISIDFEVEISNNIKDIENFLINYEFIESYLVRLINKDLNIEINLKKPFAKNNLNQEIIFEDGSVGSFSYFNNEYIQNIELIDISEESLMINDYLDRSIDQLKSIFKIIQIKFIDSRRYDIYLEGNLRIMMPKKIDQKLLLFLEGNYELLKQNSNFQDYLDLRNFHEKTIRAK
;
A
#
# COMPACT_ATOMS: atom_id res chain seq x y z
N MET A 1 4.02 -76.75 -27.20
CA MET A 1 3.41 -75.58 -26.51
C MET A 1 4.36 -75.18 -25.40
N LYS A 2 5.15 -74.08 -25.56
CA LYS A 2 6.17 -73.66 -24.57
C LYS A 2 5.45 -72.90 -23.46
N PHE A 3 5.46 -73.45 -22.25
CA PHE A 3 5.03 -72.74 -21.05
C PHE A 3 5.89 -71.49 -20.90
N PHE A 4 5.33 -70.33 -21.19
CA PHE A 4 5.92 -69.06 -20.80
C PHE A 4 6.06 -69.09 -19.27
N ASN A 5 7.29 -68.94 -18.80
CA ASN A 5 7.59 -69.01 -17.38
C ASN A 5 6.82 -67.90 -16.65
N ASN A 6 5.75 -68.25 -15.94
CA ASN A 6 4.88 -67.26 -15.27
C ASN A 6 5.66 -66.27 -14.41
N ASN A 7 6.80 -66.69 -13.88
CA ASN A 7 7.67 -65.83 -13.06
C ASN A 7 8.30 -64.67 -13.87
N ILE A 8 8.62 -64.90 -15.18
CA ILE A 8 9.13 -63.84 -16.05
C ILE A 8 8.02 -62.85 -16.38
N PHE A 9 6.81 -63.34 -16.61
CA PHE A 9 5.66 -62.47 -16.88
C PHE A 9 5.34 -61.59 -15.67
N TYR A 10 5.26 -62.12 -14.45
CA TYR A 10 5.04 -61.31 -13.24
C TYR A 10 6.14 -60.35 -12.97
N SER A 11 7.41 -60.68 -13.23
CA SER A 11 8.54 -59.77 -13.08
C SER A 11 8.45 -58.55 -14.04
N ILE A 12 8.09 -58.80 -15.31
CA ILE A 12 7.91 -57.73 -16.30
C ILE A 12 6.75 -56.83 -15.89
N VAL A 13 5.63 -57.39 -15.49
CA VAL A 13 4.46 -56.61 -15.05
C VAL A 13 4.78 -55.76 -13.81
N SER A 14 5.46 -56.32 -12.81
CA SER A 14 5.88 -55.59 -11.62
C SER A 14 6.83 -54.44 -11.97
N PHE A 15 7.80 -54.69 -12.85
CA PHE A 15 8.72 -53.64 -13.31
C PHE A 15 7.99 -52.52 -14.03
N LEU A 16 7.00 -52.86 -14.86
CA LEU A 16 6.19 -51.88 -15.60
C LEU A 16 5.34 -51.02 -14.65
N ILE A 17 4.76 -51.62 -13.61
CA ILE A 17 3.99 -50.91 -12.58
C ILE A 17 4.90 -49.94 -11.80
N ILE A 18 6.06 -50.38 -11.36
CA ILE A 18 7.04 -49.55 -10.65
C ILE A 18 7.52 -48.40 -11.55
N PHE A 19 7.79 -48.67 -12.82
CA PHE A 19 8.21 -47.65 -13.78
C PHE A 19 7.12 -46.64 -14.01
N LEU A 20 5.85 -47.05 -14.22
CA LEU A 20 4.73 -46.17 -14.38
C LEU A 20 4.46 -45.36 -13.12
N ALA A 21 4.55 -45.96 -11.93
CA ALA A 21 4.41 -45.24 -10.66
C ALA A 21 5.54 -44.22 -10.46
N SER A 22 6.77 -44.57 -10.77
CA SER A 22 7.92 -43.65 -10.69
C SER A 22 7.81 -42.51 -11.72
N PHE A 23 7.35 -42.81 -12.94
CA PHE A 23 7.13 -41.84 -13.99
C PHE A 23 5.97 -40.89 -13.61
N TYR A 24 4.90 -41.45 -13.02
CA TYR A 24 3.79 -40.66 -12.51
C TYR A 24 4.24 -39.74 -11.36
N LEU A 25 4.98 -40.25 -10.39
CA LEU A 25 5.58 -39.44 -9.32
C LEU A 25 6.55 -38.40 -9.87
N TYR A 26 7.34 -38.73 -10.91
CA TYR A 26 8.21 -37.77 -11.56
C TYR A 26 7.42 -36.64 -12.26
N LEU A 27 6.35 -36.95 -12.97
CA LEU A 27 5.49 -35.98 -13.62
C LEU A 27 4.71 -35.10 -12.61
N PHE A 28 4.28 -35.69 -11.50
CA PHE A 28 3.53 -34.94 -10.46
C PHE A 28 4.43 -34.26 -9.40
N ASN A 29 5.73 -34.58 -9.36
CA ASN A 29 6.68 -33.90 -8.50
C ASN A 29 7.29 -32.65 -9.15
N GLU A 30 6.70 -32.17 -10.24
CA GLU A 30 6.95 -30.85 -10.82
C GLU A 30 6.12 -29.77 -10.11
N SER A 31 6.13 -29.77 -8.76
CA SER A 31 5.74 -28.57 -8.03
C SER A 31 6.67 -27.42 -8.44
N ALA A 32 6.12 -26.25 -8.64
CA ALA A 32 6.90 -25.04 -8.85
C ALA A 32 8.05 -25.02 -7.84
N LYS A 33 9.30 -25.04 -8.32
CA LYS A 33 10.44 -25.28 -7.44
C LYS A 33 10.73 -24.09 -6.55
N LEU A 34 10.39 -22.91 -7.01
CA LEU A 34 10.59 -21.66 -6.28
C LEU A 34 9.46 -20.68 -6.63
N ILE A 35 8.97 -19.98 -5.62
CA ILE A 35 8.13 -18.80 -5.80
C ILE A 35 9.03 -17.60 -5.66
N LYS A 36 9.04 -16.73 -6.67
CA LYS A 36 9.85 -15.51 -6.70
C LYS A 36 8.91 -14.31 -6.76
N PHE A 37 9.12 -13.37 -5.88
CA PHE A 37 8.43 -12.09 -5.90
C PHE A 37 9.34 -11.02 -6.52
N SER A 38 8.80 -10.23 -7.42
CA SER A 38 9.47 -9.07 -8.03
C SER A 38 8.78 -7.75 -7.66
N SER A 39 8.05 -7.76 -6.56
CA SER A 39 7.27 -6.62 -6.09
C SER A 39 8.10 -5.76 -5.16
N SER A 40 8.16 -4.46 -5.43
CA SER A 40 8.74 -3.50 -4.50
C SER A 40 7.67 -3.08 -3.48
N GLY A 41 7.98 -3.19 -2.21
CA GLY A 41 7.14 -2.61 -1.15
C GLY A 41 6.33 -3.58 -0.32
N ILE A 42 6.10 -4.83 -0.74
CA ILE A 42 5.39 -5.82 0.08
C ILE A 42 6.29 -6.45 1.15
N SER A 43 5.69 -6.89 2.25
CA SER A 43 6.41 -7.55 3.34
C SER A 43 6.66 -9.04 3.05
N ILE A 44 7.66 -9.61 3.70
CA ILE A 44 7.94 -11.07 3.63
C ILE A 44 6.75 -11.87 4.16
N ASP A 45 6.08 -11.40 5.21
CA ASP A 45 4.92 -12.09 5.78
C ASP A 45 3.76 -12.14 4.78
N PHE A 46 3.53 -11.07 4.02
CA PHE A 46 2.53 -11.05 2.97
C PHE A 46 2.91 -11.95 1.78
N GLU A 47 4.19 -12.02 1.40
CA GLU A 47 4.68 -12.98 0.39
C GLU A 47 4.42 -14.43 0.83
N VAL A 48 4.62 -14.75 2.10
CA VAL A 48 4.31 -16.07 2.67
C VAL A 48 2.81 -16.34 2.60
N GLU A 49 1.98 -15.37 2.93
CA GLU A 49 0.53 -15.48 2.87
C GLU A 49 0.04 -15.75 1.44
N ILE A 50 0.58 -15.03 0.45
CA ILE A 50 0.32 -15.26 -0.98
C ILE A 50 0.76 -16.67 -1.39
N SER A 51 1.95 -17.10 -0.94
CA SER A 51 2.49 -18.42 -1.26
C SER A 51 1.61 -19.55 -0.74
N ASN A 52 1.01 -19.39 0.44
CA ASN A 52 0.07 -20.34 1.02
C ASN A 52 -1.25 -20.43 0.24
N ASN A 53 -1.62 -19.36 -0.47
CA ASN A 53 -2.84 -19.28 -1.27
C ASN A 53 -2.60 -19.43 -2.78
N ILE A 54 -1.46 -20.00 -3.18
CA ILE A 54 -1.02 -20.06 -4.58
C ILE A 54 -2.00 -20.78 -5.51
N LYS A 55 -2.79 -21.73 -5.00
CA LYS A 55 -3.77 -22.48 -5.79
C LYS A 55 -4.96 -21.63 -6.23
N ASP A 56 -5.22 -20.55 -5.51
CA ASP A 56 -6.36 -19.63 -5.74
C ASP A 56 -5.89 -18.18 -5.64
N ILE A 57 -4.70 -17.92 -6.18
CA ILE A 57 -4.00 -16.64 -6.05
C ILE A 57 -4.82 -15.46 -6.57
N GLU A 58 -5.57 -15.65 -7.67
CA GLU A 58 -6.37 -14.57 -8.26
C GLU A 58 -7.48 -14.14 -7.31
N ASN A 59 -8.26 -15.10 -6.76
CA ASN A 59 -9.30 -14.79 -5.78
C ASN A 59 -8.72 -14.27 -4.46
N PHE A 60 -7.51 -14.69 -4.11
CA PHE A 60 -6.82 -14.18 -2.93
C PHE A 60 -6.44 -12.71 -3.12
N LEU A 61 -5.74 -12.35 -4.19
CA LEU A 61 -5.22 -11.00 -4.41
C LEU A 61 -6.31 -9.96 -4.66
N ILE A 62 -7.44 -10.34 -5.26
CA ILE A 62 -8.57 -9.43 -5.53
C ILE A 62 -9.20 -8.86 -4.25
N ASN A 63 -9.00 -9.51 -3.10
CA ASN A 63 -9.51 -9.03 -1.82
C ASN A 63 -8.68 -7.87 -1.24
N TYR A 64 -7.53 -7.55 -1.84
CA TYR A 64 -6.65 -6.49 -1.38
C TYR A 64 -6.79 -5.27 -2.28
N GLU A 65 -7.66 -4.35 -1.89
CA GLU A 65 -8.00 -3.16 -2.67
C GLU A 65 -6.80 -2.23 -2.96
N PHE A 66 -5.73 -2.33 -2.19
CA PHE A 66 -4.50 -1.56 -2.38
C PHE A 66 -3.61 -2.09 -3.52
N ILE A 67 -3.91 -3.25 -4.09
CA ILE A 67 -3.22 -3.80 -5.26
C ILE A 67 -3.83 -3.16 -6.52
N GLU A 68 -3.00 -2.51 -7.33
CA GLU A 68 -3.40 -1.94 -8.60
C GLU A 68 -3.49 -3.02 -9.69
N SER A 69 -2.45 -3.85 -9.75
CA SER A 69 -2.38 -4.96 -10.71
C SER A 69 -1.42 -6.04 -10.23
N TYR A 70 -1.59 -7.24 -10.74
CA TYR A 70 -0.65 -8.33 -10.49
C TYR A 70 -0.45 -9.16 -11.75
N LEU A 71 0.69 -9.86 -11.81
CA LEU A 71 1.05 -10.72 -12.91
C LEU A 71 1.72 -11.98 -12.36
N VAL A 72 1.17 -13.14 -12.73
CA VAL A 72 1.68 -14.45 -12.33
C VAL A 72 2.20 -15.16 -13.57
N ARG A 73 3.48 -15.53 -13.58
CA ARG A 73 4.15 -16.20 -14.72
C ARG A 73 4.92 -17.41 -14.26
N LEU A 74 4.83 -18.50 -15.03
CA LEU A 74 5.69 -19.65 -14.87
C LEU A 74 6.89 -19.51 -15.80
N ILE A 75 8.09 -19.34 -15.26
CA ILE A 75 9.34 -19.20 -16.01
C ILE A 75 10.32 -20.26 -15.51
N ASN A 76 10.76 -21.17 -16.41
CA ASN A 76 11.71 -22.24 -16.07
C ASN A 76 11.32 -23.10 -14.85
N LYS A 77 10.02 -23.34 -14.67
CA LYS A 77 9.43 -24.06 -13.52
C LYS A 77 9.39 -23.24 -12.21
N ASP A 78 9.88 -22.03 -12.19
CA ASP A 78 9.69 -21.09 -11.09
C ASP A 78 8.44 -20.24 -11.32
N LEU A 79 7.67 -20.01 -10.28
CA LEU A 79 6.52 -19.14 -10.31
C LEU A 79 6.98 -17.72 -9.96
N ASN A 80 6.86 -16.82 -10.91
CA ASN A 80 7.20 -15.41 -10.71
C ASN A 80 5.90 -14.63 -10.51
N ILE A 81 5.82 -13.91 -9.39
CA ILE A 81 4.68 -13.09 -8.99
C ILE A 81 5.16 -11.66 -8.92
N GLU A 82 4.53 -10.80 -9.73
CA GLU A 82 4.76 -9.36 -9.74
C GLU A 82 3.48 -8.69 -9.24
N ILE A 83 3.61 -7.82 -8.24
CA ILE A 83 2.49 -7.07 -7.66
C ILE A 83 2.81 -5.59 -7.75
N ASN A 84 1.93 -4.84 -8.36
CA ASN A 84 1.99 -3.39 -8.43
C ASN A 84 1.00 -2.81 -7.43
N LEU A 85 1.51 -1.99 -6.53
CA LEU A 85 0.71 -1.30 -5.54
C LEU A 85 0.14 -0.01 -6.12
N LYS A 86 -1.06 0.36 -5.69
CA LYS A 86 -1.61 1.68 -5.97
C LYS A 86 -0.70 2.77 -5.40
N LYS A 87 -0.86 3.99 -5.88
CA LYS A 87 -0.05 5.11 -5.41
C LYS A 87 -0.47 5.49 -3.99
N PRO A 88 0.46 5.48 -3.02
CA PRO A 88 0.16 5.84 -1.66
C PRO A 88 -0.08 7.35 -1.53
N PHE A 89 -1.06 7.73 -0.73
CA PHE A 89 -1.43 9.10 -0.46
C PHE A 89 -0.98 9.56 0.92
N ALA A 90 -1.25 8.74 1.95
CA ALA A 90 -0.96 9.07 3.34
C ALA A 90 -0.73 7.81 4.16
N LYS A 91 -0.21 7.99 5.37
CA LYS A 91 -0.14 6.92 6.37
C LYS A 91 -0.86 7.35 7.65
N ASN A 92 -1.49 6.39 8.31
CA ASN A 92 -2.09 6.55 9.62
C ASN A 92 -1.28 5.74 10.64
N ASN A 93 -0.43 6.41 11.39
CA ASN A 93 0.43 5.74 12.38
C ASN A 93 -0.37 5.20 13.58
N LEU A 94 -1.54 5.76 13.87
CA LEU A 94 -2.38 5.27 14.96
C LEU A 94 -2.97 3.89 14.62
N ASN A 95 -3.52 3.75 13.42
CA ASN A 95 -4.15 2.52 12.96
C ASN A 95 -3.15 1.57 12.26
N GLN A 96 -1.90 1.99 12.05
CA GLN A 96 -0.89 1.23 11.32
C GLN A 96 -1.35 0.92 9.88
N GLU A 97 -1.81 1.93 9.14
CA GLU A 97 -2.39 1.81 7.80
C GLU A 97 -1.75 2.76 6.80
N ILE A 98 -1.66 2.32 5.55
CA ILE A 98 -1.39 3.18 4.38
C ILE A 98 -2.72 3.45 3.67
N ILE A 99 -2.95 4.71 3.32
CA ILE A 99 -4.11 5.17 2.56
C ILE A 99 -3.63 5.48 1.15
N PHE A 100 -4.33 4.96 0.15
CA PHE A 100 -4.01 5.17 -1.26
C PHE A 100 -4.85 6.27 -1.89
N GLU A 101 -4.45 6.80 -3.05
CA GLU A 101 -5.12 7.95 -3.71
C GLU A 101 -6.60 7.72 -4.02
N ASP A 102 -7.01 6.47 -4.21
CA ASP A 102 -8.42 6.10 -4.45
C ASP A 102 -9.24 5.87 -3.16
N GLY A 103 -8.63 6.09 -2.00
CA GLY A 103 -9.24 5.86 -0.68
C GLY A 103 -9.14 4.42 -0.17
N SER A 104 -8.58 3.49 -0.93
CA SER A 104 -8.32 2.13 -0.42
C SER A 104 -7.26 2.16 0.68
N VAL A 105 -7.30 1.16 1.57
CA VAL A 105 -6.48 1.11 2.78
C VAL A 105 -5.75 -0.24 2.85
N GLY A 106 -4.50 -0.22 3.30
CA GLY A 106 -3.71 -1.42 3.56
C GLY A 106 -2.99 -1.34 4.89
N SER A 107 -3.05 -2.43 5.69
CA SER A 107 -2.31 -2.51 6.95
C SER A 107 -0.79 -2.46 6.73
N PHE A 108 -0.04 -1.83 7.63
CA PHE A 108 1.43 -1.83 7.60
C PHE A 108 2.05 -3.23 7.55
N SER A 109 1.36 -4.24 8.09
CA SER A 109 1.82 -5.63 8.04
C SER A 109 2.00 -6.19 6.62
N TYR A 110 1.31 -5.62 5.63
CA TYR A 110 1.42 -6.03 4.24
C TYR A 110 2.63 -5.42 3.52
N PHE A 111 3.25 -4.39 4.11
CA PHE A 111 4.33 -3.63 3.49
C PHE A 111 5.64 -3.79 4.24
N ASN A 112 6.75 -3.75 3.52
CA ASN A 112 8.06 -3.77 4.16
C ASN A 112 8.39 -2.40 4.79
N ASN A 113 9.27 -2.42 5.79
CA ASN A 113 9.65 -1.22 6.52
C ASN A 113 10.31 -0.16 5.62
N GLU A 114 11.07 -0.59 4.62
CA GLU A 114 11.72 0.30 3.68
C GLU A 114 10.68 1.08 2.85
N TYR A 115 9.65 0.38 2.35
CA TYR A 115 8.54 1.01 1.65
C TYR A 115 7.84 2.05 2.52
N ILE A 116 7.51 1.70 3.79
CA ILE A 116 6.81 2.61 4.72
C ILE A 116 7.66 3.84 5.07
N GLN A 117 9.00 3.68 5.18
CA GLN A 117 9.91 4.76 5.59
C GLN A 117 10.32 5.66 4.44
N ASN A 118 10.58 5.10 3.25
CA ASN A 118 11.13 5.84 2.12
C ASN A 118 10.08 6.56 1.29
N ILE A 119 8.80 6.21 1.42
CA ILE A 119 7.74 6.96 0.75
C ILE A 119 7.45 8.22 1.58
N GLU A 120 7.53 9.37 0.92
CA GLU A 120 7.16 10.66 1.50
C GLU A 120 5.65 10.75 1.64
N LEU A 121 5.14 10.17 2.71
CA LEU A 121 3.71 10.11 3.00
C LEU A 121 3.32 11.14 4.06
N ILE A 122 2.13 11.69 3.90
CA ILE A 122 1.51 12.51 4.93
C ILE A 122 1.14 11.61 6.11
N ASP A 123 1.60 11.95 7.32
CA ASP A 123 1.17 11.26 8.53
C ASP A 123 -0.20 11.77 8.97
N ILE A 124 -1.19 10.90 8.97
CA ILE A 124 -2.54 11.19 9.42
C ILE A 124 -2.79 10.48 10.74
N SER A 125 -3.10 11.26 11.78
CA SER A 125 -3.11 10.77 13.17
C SER A 125 -4.48 10.43 13.73
N GLU A 126 -5.53 10.30 12.90
CA GLU A 126 -6.88 9.91 13.33
C GLU A 126 -7.48 8.77 12.48
N GLU A 127 -8.63 8.24 12.93
CA GLU A 127 -9.27 7.06 12.32
C GLU A 127 -9.56 7.24 10.83
N SER A 128 -9.22 6.22 10.03
CA SER A 128 -9.30 6.22 8.57
C SER A 128 -10.71 6.49 8.01
N LEU A 129 -11.76 6.13 8.74
CA LEU A 129 -13.16 6.39 8.35
C LEU A 129 -13.51 7.88 8.22
N MET A 130 -12.81 8.75 8.93
CA MET A 130 -13.00 10.20 8.86
C MET A 130 -12.24 10.86 7.72
N ILE A 131 -11.21 10.20 7.22
CA ILE A 131 -10.35 10.72 6.17
C ILE A 131 -11.11 10.82 4.85
N ASN A 132 -11.96 9.86 4.54
CA ASN A 132 -12.74 9.85 3.29
C ASN A 132 -13.67 11.08 3.15
N ASP A 133 -14.18 11.62 4.26
CA ASP A 133 -15.01 12.81 4.25
C ASP A 133 -14.19 14.11 4.08
N TYR A 134 -12.87 14.05 4.35
CA TYR A 134 -11.96 15.21 4.31
C TYR A 134 -10.93 15.13 3.17
N LEU A 135 -10.80 13.98 2.50
CA LEU A 135 -9.97 13.80 1.29
C LEU A 135 -10.66 14.42 0.06
N ASP A 136 -11.18 15.62 0.24
CA ASP A 136 -11.66 16.41 -0.87
C ASP A 136 -10.47 16.95 -1.69
N ARG A 137 -10.73 17.27 -2.96
CA ARG A 137 -9.77 17.87 -3.90
C ARG A 137 -8.95 19.03 -3.32
N SER A 138 -9.44 19.65 -2.24
CA SER A 138 -8.75 20.71 -1.50
C SER A 138 -7.43 20.26 -0.87
N ILE A 139 -7.28 19.01 -0.44
CA ILE A 139 -5.99 18.51 0.10
C ILE A 139 -4.96 18.33 -1.02
N ASP A 140 -5.37 17.84 -2.18
CA ASP A 140 -4.49 17.73 -3.35
C ASP A 140 -3.99 19.11 -3.80
N GLN A 141 -4.85 20.10 -3.77
CA GLN A 141 -4.48 21.49 -4.06
C GLN A 141 -3.51 22.05 -2.99
N LEU A 142 -3.72 21.72 -1.71
CA LEU A 142 -2.78 22.10 -0.65
C LEU A 142 -1.43 21.43 -0.81
N LYS A 143 -1.39 20.16 -1.23
CA LYS A 143 -0.14 19.45 -1.54
C LYS A 143 0.64 20.10 -2.69
N SER A 144 -0.05 20.67 -3.66
CA SER A 144 0.62 21.39 -4.76
C SER A 144 1.26 22.72 -4.32
N ILE A 145 0.79 23.31 -3.22
CA ILE A 145 1.31 24.56 -2.66
C ILE A 145 2.37 24.29 -1.60
N PHE A 146 2.18 23.24 -0.79
CA PHE A 146 2.99 22.98 0.41
C PHE A 146 3.57 21.58 0.42
N LYS A 147 4.76 21.44 0.99
CA LYS A 147 5.29 20.16 1.44
C LYS A 147 4.68 19.84 2.80
N ILE A 148 3.58 19.06 2.79
CA ILE A 148 2.86 18.66 4.00
C ILE A 148 3.54 17.43 4.59
N ILE A 149 3.91 17.50 5.89
CA ILE A 149 4.50 16.37 6.62
C ILE A 149 3.42 15.57 7.35
N GLN A 150 2.46 16.29 7.98
CA GLN A 150 1.44 15.66 8.79
C GLN A 150 0.12 16.43 8.67
N ILE A 151 -0.99 15.70 8.69
CA ILE A 151 -2.33 16.23 8.89
C ILE A 151 -2.87 15.65 10.18
N LYS A 152 -3.22 16.52 11.14
CA LYS A 152 -3.80 16.12 12.41
C LYS A 152 -5.26 16.56 12.47
N PHE A 153 -6.17 15.59 12.57
CA PHE A 153 -7.59 15.86 12.81
C PHE A 153 -7.81 16.15 14.30
N ILE A 154 -8.65 17.13 14.60
CA ILE A 154 -8.94 17.54 15.96
C ILE A 154 -10.45 17.56 16.19
N ASP A 155 -10.91 16.67 17.07
CA ASP A 155 -12.30 16.53 17.48
C ASP A 155 -13.28 16.41 16.30
N SER A 156 -12.87 15.78 15.19
CA SER A 156 -13.70 15.61 13.97
C SER A 156 -14.28 16.93 13.42
N ARG A 157 -13.75 18.06 13.84
CA ARG A 157 -14.28 19.39 13.49
C ARG A 157 -13.35 20.24 12.67
N ARG A 158 -12.04 19.98 12.76
CA ARG A 158 -11.00 20.76 12.08
C ARG A 158 -9.77 19.92 11.88
N TYR A 159 -8.86 20.42 11.08
CA TYR A 159 -7.55 19.80 10.94
C TYR A 159 -6.45 20.86 10.98
N ASP A 160 -5.29 20.43 11.46
CA ASP A 160 -4.07 21.19 11.47
C ASP A 160 -3.09 20.52 10.49
N ILE A 161 -2.44 21.34 9.68
CA ILE A 161 -1.44 20.92 8.71
C ILE A 161 -0.08 21.29 9.26
N TYR A 162 0.83 20.32 9.29
CA TYR A 162 2.22 20.55 9.65
C TYR A 162 3.09 20.51 8.40
N LEU A 163 3.84 21.59 8.20
CA LEU A 163 4.72 21.77 7.06
C LEU A 163 6.18 21.51 7.45
N GLU A 164 7.03 21.32 6.45
CA GLU A 164 8.47 21.27 6.65
C GLU A 164 8.94 22.58 7.34
N GLY A 165 9.79 22.44 8.39
CA GLY A 165 10.22 23.58 9.21
C GLY A 165 9.35 23.88 10.43
N ASN A 166 8.47 22.93 10.82
CA ASN A 166 7.60 23.00 12.00
C ASN A 166 6.51 24.07 11.98
N LEU A 167 6.23 24.67 10.84
CA LEU A 167 5.09 25.57 10.73
C LEU A 167 3.78 24.77 10.80
N ARG A 168 2.93 25.13 11.75
CA ARG A 168 1.58 24.56 11.91
C ARG A 168 0.55 25.52 11.34
N ILE A 169 -0.31 25.04 10.43
CA ILE A 169 -1.44 25.80 9.92
C ILE A 169 -2.73 25.17 10.46
N MET A 170 -3.46 25.94 11.26
CA MET A 170 -4.78 25.52 11.77
C MET A 170 -5.83 25.91 10.74
N MET A 171 -6.42 24.90 10.09
CA MET A 171 -7.33 25.09 8.97
C MET A 171 -8.79 25.22 9.43
N PRO A 172 -9.63 25.97 8.69
CA PRO A 172 -11.07 25.95 8.88
C PRO A 172 -11.66 24.59 8.45
N LYS A 173 -12.87 24.28 8.91
CA LYS A 173 -13.58 23.06 8.54
C LYS A 173 -13.75 22.91 7.01
N LYS A 174 -13.91 24.03 6.29
CA LYS A 174 -14.10 24.04 4.84
C LYS A 174 -12.99 24.87 4.19
N ILE A 175 -12.30 24.25 3.25
CA ILE A 175 -11.34 24.93 2.39
C ILE A 175 -12.06 25.36 1.13
N ASP A 176 -12.04 26.64 0.83
CA ASP A 176 -12.56 27.19 -0.40
C ASP A 176 -11.45 27.79 -1.26
N GLN A 177 -11.80 28.13 -2.49
CA GLN A 177 -10.87 28.72 -3.46
C GLN A 177 -10.22 30.01 -2.96
N LYS A 178 -10.92 30.82 -2.15
CA LYS A 178 -10.36 32.08 -1.61
C LYS A 178 -9.23 31.82 -0.62
N LEU A 179 -9.41 30.81 0.23
CA LEU A 179 -8.38 30.38 1.18
C LEU A 179 -7.17 29.82 0.45
N LEU A 180 -7.37 28.99 -0.57
CA LEU A 180 -6.28 28.45 -1.38
C LEU A 180 -5.48 29.53 -2.08
N LEU A 181 -6.15 30.48 -2.75
CA LEU A 181 -5.48 31.62 -3.40
C LEU A 181 -4.74 32.50 -2.39
N PHE A 182 -5.30 32.69 -1.19
CA PHE A 182 -4.61 33.42 -0.12
C PHE A 182 -3.34 32.69 0.30
N LEU A 183 -3.39 31.39 0.50
CA LEU A 183 -2.24 30.57 0.90
C LEU A 183 -1.18 30.56 -0.20
N GLU A 184 -1.57 30.34 -1.45
CA GLU A 184 -0.68 30.34 -2.61
C GLU A 184 0.03 31.70 -2.77
N GLY A 185 -0.73 32.79 -2.72
CA GLY A 185 -0.19 34.16 -2.91
C GLY A 185 0.67 34.66 -1.77
N ASN A 186 0.55 34.08 -0.56
CA ASN A 186 1.25 34.55 0.63
C ASN A 186 2.28 33.55 1.19
N TYR A 187 2.41 32.36 0.59
CA TYR A 187 3.27 31.30 1.14
C TYR A 187 4.72 31.73 1.37
N GLU A 188 5.33 32.37 0.39
CA GLU A 188 6.72 32.84 0.51
C GLU A 188 6.87 33.92 1.58
N LEU A 189 5.90 34.82 1.72
CA LEU A 189 5.87 35.83 2.77
C LEU A 189 5.71 35.19 4.15
N LEU A 190 4.84 34.17 4.25
CA LEU A 190 4.62 33.42 5.48
C LEU A 190 5.87 32.66 5.90
N LYS A 191 6.59 32.06 4.95
CA LYS A 191 7.82 31.32 5.18
C LYS A 191 8.99 32.22 5.58
N GLN A 192 9.10 33.42 4.99
CA GLN A 192 10.20 34.36 5.26
C GLN A 192 10.00 35.18 6.52
N ASN A 193 8.77 35.25 7.04
CA ASN A 193 8.47 36.10 8.19
C ASN A 193 8.76 35.34 9.48
N SER A 194 9.84 35.70 10.16
CA SER A 194 10.30 35.10 11.42
C SER A 194 9.27 35.16 12.56
N ASN A 195 8.21 35.97 12.41
CA ASN A 195 7.09 36.05 13.36
C ASN A 195 6.11 34.87 13.26
N PHE A 196 6.21 34.00 12.22
CA PHE A 196 5.40 32.81 12.06
C PHE A 196 6.13 31.53 12.50
N GLN A 197 6.90 31.60 13.56
CA GLN A 197 7.74 30.47 13.97
C GLN A 197 6.93 29.26 14.52
N ASP A 198 5.72 29.49 15.04
CA ASP A 198 4.94 28.45 15.73
C ASP A 198 3.68 28.03 14.98
N TYR A 199 2.80 28.96 14.63
CA TYR A 199 1.56 28.61 13.96
C TYR A 199 0.91 29.77 13.18
N LEU A 200 0.11 29.40 12.17
CA LEU A 200 -0.83 30.25 11.45
C LEU A 200 -2.26 29.76 11.71
N ASP A 201 -3.09 30.60 12.33
CA ASP A 201 -4.49 30.24 12.62
C ASP A 201 -5.43 30.85 11.57
N LEU A 202 -5.97 30.01 10.71
CA LEU A 202 -6.90 30.36 9.64
C LEU A 202 -8.33 29.89 9.93
N ARG A 203 -8.62 29.38 11.12
CA ARG A 203 -9.96 28.87 11.47
C ARG A 203 -11.08 29.86 11.21
N ASN A 204 -10.81 31.15 11.42
CA ASN A 204 -11.74 32.23 11.21
C ASN A 204 -11.40 33.08 9.98
N PHE A 205 -10.79 32.48 8.98
CA PHE A 205 -10.39 33.16 7.73
C PHE A 205 -11.58 33.87 7.04
N HIS A 206 -12.73 33.23 7.00
CA HIS A 206 -13.94 33.80 6.40
C HIS A 206 -14.48 34.99 7.16
N GLU A 207 -14.15 35.11 8.45
CA GLU A 207 -14.46 36.26 9.31
C GLU A 207 -13.37 37.36 9.22
N LYS A 208 -12.42 37.21 8.28
CA LYS A 208 -11.27 38.12 8.10
C LYS A 208 -10.35 38.21 9.32
N THR A 209 -10.33 37.18 10.16
CA THR A 209 -9.48 37.13 11.33
C THR A 209 -8.40 36.08 11.11
N ILE A 210 -7.14 36.52 11.03
CA ILE A 210 -5.96 35.67 10.92
C ILE A 210 -5.09 35.94 12.14
N ARG A 211 -4.65 34.88 12.81
CA ARG A 211 -3.74 34.96 13.95
C ARG A 211 -2.47 34.20 13.64
N ALA A 212 -1.35 34.78 14.03
CA ALA A 212 -0.05 34.15 13.90
C ALA A 212 0.78 34.37 15.17
N LYS A 213 1.62 33.41 15.50
CA LYS A 213 2.57 33.48 16.62
C LYS A 213 3.89 32.86 16.20
#